data_878fc8e9f4831ebc2a7e09d9138cdd39
#
_entry.id   878fc8e9f4831ebc2a7e09d9138cdd39
#
_cell.length_a   1.000
_cell.length_b   1.000
_cell.length_c   1.000
_cell.angle_alpha   90.00
_cell.angle_beta   90.00
_cell.angle_gamma   90.00
#
_symmetry.space_group_name_H-M   'P 1'
#
loop_
_entity.id
_entity.type
_entity.pdbx_description
1 polymer ?
#
loop_
_entity_poly.entity_id
_entity_poly.type
_entity_poly.pdbx_seq_one_letter_code
_entity_poly.pdbx_strand_id
1 'polypeptide(L)'
;MIVAVANQKGGVGKTTTAVTLAHGLAIQGKEVLLLDLDPQGQCASALGLVQEPGVFNLLVGDQTLPDVTRTTGRPRLTLIPGNKRTATAQIVLSSEGFEINIIRDTMRPVLRHSSGQALQGKLDFVVIDTAPSVGGLQEAALFAADLVIIPTAVDYLATEGVVKVMETIEALTEKHAWAGSVLGILPTFYDDVTRESRQTLEDLRCTFGDVILSPIHRATILRECGAEGKTIWEMAADSRPAKEYADLIWRVSDATA
;
A
#
# COMPACT_ATOMS: atom_id res chain seq x y z
N MET A 1 9.26 -0.98 -9.44
CA MET A 1 8.30 0.12 -9.15
C MET A 1 7.90 0.09 -7.69
N ILE A 2 7.74 1.23 -7.05
CA ILE A 2 7.23 1.37 -5.67
C ILE A 2 5.80 1.91 -5.75
N VAL A 3 4.86 1.18 -5.12
CA VAL A 3 3.43 1.54 -5.05
C VAL A 3 3.06 1.77 -3.59
N ALA A 4 2.66 2.98 -3.22
CA ALA A 4 2.19 3.28 -1.88
C ALA A 4 0.65 3.23 -1.82
N VAL A 5 0.13 2.55 -0.79
CA VAL A 5 -1.30 2.53 -0.46
C VAL A 5 -1.49 3.40 0.78
N ALA A 6 -2.04 4.61 0.61
CA ALA A 6 -2.04 5.63 1.63
C ALA A 6 -3.40 6.32 1.79
N ASN A 7 -3.80 6.51 3.04
CA ASN A 7 -4.88 7.42 3.45
C ASN A 7 -4.71 7.72 4.94
N GLN A 8 -4.94 8.96 5.34
CA GLN A 8 -4.83 9.38 6.76
C GLN A 8 -6.01 8.90 7.61
N LYS A 9 -7.08 8.43 6.99
CA LYS A 9 -8.24 7.84 7.69
C LYS A 9 -8.01 6.36 8.00
N GLY A 10 -8.30 5.96 9.23
CA GLY A 10 -8.28 4.55 9.64
C GLY A 10 -9.47 3.77 9.06
N GLY A 11 -9.29 2.45 8.85
CA GLY A 11 -10.39 1.56 8.46
C GLY A 11 -10.89 1.70 7.02
N VAL A 12 -10.17 2.39 6.14
CA VAL A 12 -10.57 2.57 4.72
C VAL A 12 -10.10 1.44 3.78
N GLY A 13 -9.55 0.35 4.31
CA GLY A 13 -9.13 -0.80 3.52
C GLY A 13 -7.72 -0.72 2.95
N LYS A 14 -6.81 0.12 3.51
CA LYS A 14 -5.41 0.20 3.07
C LYS A 14 -4.73 -1.16 3.06
N THR A 15 -4.63 -1.80 4.22
CA THR A 15 -3.97 -3.11 4.38
C THR A 15 -4.59 -4.17 3.47
N THR A 16 -5.94 -4.24 3.41
CA THR A 16 -6.63 -5.17 2.50
C THR A 16 -6.24 -4.94 1.06
N THR A 17 -6.17 -3.68 0.63
CA THR A 17 -5.76 -3.30 -0.72
C THR A 17 -4.29 -3.64 -0.97
N ALA A 18 -3.39 -3.30 -0.04
CA ALA A 18 -1.95 -3.58 -0.18
C ALA A 18 -1.66 -5.09 -0.28
N VAL A 19 -2.24 -5.89 0.62
CA VAL A 19 -2.08 -7.36 0.63
C VAL A 19 -2.66 -7.99 -0.63
N THR A 20 -3.87 -7.57 -1.03
CA THR A 20 -4.55 -8.12 -2.22
C THR A 20 -3.80 -7.75 -3.50
N LEU A 21 -3.36 -6.50 -3.63
CA LEU A 21 -2.55 -6.03 -4.75
C LEU A 21 -1.22 -6.80 -4.84
N ALA A 22 -0.48 -6.88 -3.74
CA ALA A 22 0.83 -7.52 -3.71
C ALA A 22 0.74 -9.00 -4.12
N HIS A 23 -0.22 -9.76 -3.57
CA HIS A 23 -0.39 -11.16 -3.95
C HIS A 23 -0.90 -11.31 -5.38
N GLY A 24 -1.81 -10.46 -5.85
CA GLY A 24 -2.28 -10.51 -7.22
C GLY A 24 -1.19 -10.23 -8.26
N LEU A 25 -0.30 -9.28 -8.00
CA LEU A 25 0.89 -9.05 -8.82
C LEU A 25 1.83 -10.28 -8.81
N ALA A 26 2.01 -10.92 -7.66
CA ALA A 26 2.81 -12.15 -7.55
C ALA A 26 2.21 -13.32 -8.35
N ILE A 27 0.88 -13.48 -8.35
CA ILE A 27 0.15 -14.45 -9.20
C ILE A 27 0.38 -14.16 -10.69
N GLN A 28 0.51 -12.88 -11.09
CA GLN A 28 0.88 -12.50 -12.46
C GLN A 28 2.38 -12.76 -12.79
N GLY A 29 3.14 -13.37 -11.89
CA GLY A 29 4.54 -13.74 -12.11
C GLY A 29 5.54 -12.65 -11.76
N LYS A 30 5.13 -11.55 -11.11
CA LYS A 30 6.01 -10.49 -10.64
C LYS A 30 6.66 -10.84 -9.32
N GLU A 31 7.92 -10.49 -9.13
CA GLU A 31 8.62 -10.58 -7.83
C GLU A 31 8.22 -9.37 -6.97
N VAL A 32 7.51 -9.61 -5.87
CA VAL A 32 6.85 -8.55 -5.06
C VAL A 32 7.33 -8.60 -3.61
N LEU A 33 7.68 -7.44 -3.10
CA LEU A 33 7.87 -7.20 -1.68
C LEU A 33 6.70 -6.36 -1.16
N LEU A 34 6.01 -6.85 -0.14
CA LEU A 34 5.06 -6.08 0.66
C LEU A 34 5.81 -5.49 1.86
N LEU A 35 5.78 -4.17 2.01
CA LEU A 35 6.39 -3.43 3.11
C LEU A 35 5.29 -2.82 3.98
N ASP A 36 5.19 -3.25 5.24
CA ASP A 36 4.18 -2.79 6.19
C ASP A 36 4.77 -1.72 7.11
N LEU A 37 4.39 -0.47 6.90
CA LEU A 37 4.81 0.66 7.73
C LEU A 37 3.78 1.02 8.82
N ASP A 38 2.70 0.23 8.97
CA ASP A 38 1.74 0.45 10.06
C ASP A 38 2.21 -0.24 11.35
N PRO A 39 2.30 0.49 12.48
CA PRO A 39 2.60 -0.10 13.79
C PRO A 39 1.64 -1.21 14.23
N GLN A 40 0.45 -1.31 13.63
CA GLN A 40 -0.49 -2.41 13.91
C GLN A 40 -0.04 -3.74 13.29
N GLY A 41 0.83 -3.73 12.26
CA GLY A 41 1.38 -4.93 11.66
C GLY A 41 0.35 -5.85 11.01
N GLN A 42 -0.70 -5.28 10.45
CA GLN A 42 -1.85 -6.04 9.95
C GLN A 42 -1.54 -6.86 8.70
N CYS A 43 -0.54 -6.49 7.90
CA CYS A 43 -0.14 -7.28 6.73
C CYS A 43 0.34 -8.68 7.14
N ALA A 44 1.14 -8.79 8.20
CA ALA A 44 1.59 -10.09 8.71
C ALA A 44 0.40 -10.93 9.18
N SER A 45 -0.50 -10.35 9.97
CA SER A 45 -1.71 -11.04 10.45
C SER A 45 -2.59 -11.50 9.30
N ALA A 46 -2.82 -10.64 8.29
CA ALA A 46 -3.63 -10.95 7.12
C ALA A 46 -3.02 -12.06 6.23
N LEU A 47 -1.74 -12.34 6.37
CA LEU A 47 -1.02 -13.40 5.65
C LEU A 47 -0.73 -14.64 6.52
N GLY A 48 -1.14 -14.63 7.80
CA GLY A 48 -0.89 -15.72 8.75
C GLY A 48 0.56 -15.81 9.21
N LEU A 49 1.28 -14.67 9.30
CA LEU A 49 2.70 -14.59 9.60
C LEU A 49 2.99 -13.89 10.92
N VAL A 50 4.20 -14.10 11.44
CA VAL A 50 4.70 -13.37 12.60
C VAL A 50 5.20 -11.98 12.22
N GLN A 51 5.15 -11.04 13.18
CA GLN A 51 5.47 -9.62 12.98
C GLN A 51 6.94 -9.26 13.22
N GLU A 52 7.81 -10.20 13.61
CA GLU A 52 9.23 -9.93 13.93
C GLU A 52 10.18 -10.92 13.26
N PRO A 53 11.41 -10.48 12.86
CA PRO A 53 11.87 -9.09 12.77
C PRO A 53 11.15 -8.32 11.67
N GLY A 54 11.15 -6.97 11.73
CA GLY A 54 10.39 -6.14 10.82
C GLY A 54 11.04 -4.77 10.56
N VAL A 55 10.22 -3.81 10.18
CA VAL A 55 10.65 -2.46 9.76
C VAL A 55 11.57 -1.77 10.77
N PHE A 56 11.31 -1.88 12.09
CA PHE A 56 12.20 -1.31 13.10
C PHE A 56 13.63 -1.86 12.97
N ASN A 57 13.75 -3.17 12.81
CA ASN A 57 15.04 -3.84 12.68
C ASN A 57 15.82 -3.39 11.44
N LEU A 58 15.10 -3.09 10.36
CA LEU A 58 15.67 -2.60 9.11
C LEU A 58 16.14 -1.14 9.22
N LEU A 59 15.30 -0.26 9.76
CA LEU A 59 15.54 1.19 9.71
C LEU A 59 16.38 1.70 10.88
N VAL A 60 16.41 1.00 12.01
CA VAL A 60 17.07 1.43 13.27
C VAL A 60 17.96 0.33 13.85
N GLY A 61 17.67 -0.92 13.57
CA GLY A 61 18.30 -2.07 14.25
C GLY A 61 19.51 -2.68 13.53
N ASP A 62 20.10 -2.00 12.55
CA ASP A 62 21.27 -2.44 11.77
C ASP A 62 21.13 -3.82 11.08
N GLN A 63 19.90 -4.32 10.89
CA GLN A 63 19.64 -5.54 10.14
C GLN A 63 19.50 -5.27 8.65
N THR A 64 19.99 -6.22 7.83
CA THR A 64 19.89 -6.10 6.38
C THR A 64 18.51 -6.48 5.85
N LEU A 65 18.17 -6.06 4.63
CA LEU A 65 16.92 -6.47 3.96
C LEU A 65 16.68 -7.99 4.00
N PRO A 66 17.66 -8.86 3.67
CA PRO A 66 17.49 -10.31 3.79
C PRO A 66 17.14 -10.79 5.20
N ASP A 67 17.68 -10.17 6.25
CA ASP A 67 17.45 -10.59 7.65
C ASP A 67 16.01 -10.35 8.09
N VAL A 68 15.38 -9.29 7.58
CA VAL A 68 14.02 -8.87 7.95
C VAL A 68 12.93 -9.34 6.97
N THR A 69 13.34 -9.79 5.78
CA THR A 69 12.39 -10.24 4.76
C THR A 69 11.86 -11.64 5.09
N ARG A 70 10.55 -11.80 5.05
CA ARG A 70 9.81 -13.04 5.30
C ARG A 70 9.30 -13.64 4.01
N THR A 71 9.45 -14.95 3.87
CA THR A 71 8.68 -15.70 2.87
C THR A 71 7.24 -15.83 3.34
N THR A 72 6.28 -15.61 2.45
CA THR A 72 4.86 -15.66 2.81
C THR A 72 4.24 -17.05 2.59
N GLY A 73 5.02 -18.01 2.10
CA GLY A 73 4.49 -19.28 1.60
C GLY A 73 3.79 -19.17 0.23
N ARG A 74 3.65 -17.95 -0.28
CA ARG A 74 3.08 -17.65 -1.59
C ARG A 74 4.22 -17.37 -2.57
N PRO A 75 4.26 -18.04 -3.74
CA PRO A 75 5.32 -17.83 -4.71
C PRO A 75 5.47 -16.35 -5.06
N ARG A 76 6.71 -15.87 -5.15
CA ARG A 76 7.05 -14.50 -5.58
C ARG A 76 6.55 -13.37 -4.67
N LEU A 77 6.00 -13.68 -3.50
CA LEU A 77 5.56 -12.69 -2.52
C LEU A 77 6.37 -12.82 -1.25
N THR A 78 7.03 -11.74 -0.88
CA THR A 78 7.75 -11.60 0.39
C THR A 78 7.18 -10.44 1.20
N LEU A 79 7.44 -10.42 2.50
CA LEU A 79 6.94 -9.42 3.45
C LEU A 79 8.07 -8.89 4.33
N ILE A 80 8.11 -7.58 4.53
CA ILE A 80 8.76 -6.95 5.68
C ILE A 80 7.64 -6.43 6.59
N PRO A 81 7.42 -7.06 7.76
CA PRO A 81 6.26 -6.73 8.58
C PRO A 81 6.47 -5.45 9.40
N GLY A 82 5.38 -4.73 9.59
CA GLY A 82 5.24 -3.74 10.66
C GLY A 82 4.95 -4.41 12.01
N ASN A 83 5.22 -3.69 13.09
CA ASN A 83 4.84 -4.07 14.44
C ASN A 83 4.88 -2.84 15.36
N LYS A 84 4.56 -2.98 16.65
CA LYS A 84 4.57 -1.86 17.62
C LYS A 84 5.88 -1.08 17.64
N ARG A 85 7.02 -1.72 17.35
CA ARG A 85 8.33 -1.05 17.27
C ARG A 85 8.47 -0.14 16.05
N THR A 86 7.62 -0.26 15.03
CA THR A 86 7.58 0.67 13.88
C THR A 86 7.30 2.11 14.34
N ALA A 87 6.42 2.28 15.35
CA ALA A 87 6.21 3.60 15.97
C ALA A 87 7.49 4.12 16.67
N THR A 88 8.26 3.23 17.31
CA THR A 88 9.54 3.59 17.91
C THR A 88 10.56 3.99 16.84
N ALA A 89 10.59 3.27 15.70
CA ALA A 89 11.45 3.65 14.58
C ALA A 89 11.18 5.09 14.12
N GLN A 90 9.92 5.46 13.97
CA GLN A 90 9.54 6.84 13.61
C GLN A 90 10.06 7.87 14.62
N ILE A 91 9.98 7.59 15.94
CA ILE A 91 10.46 8.50 16.99
C ILE A 91 11.98 8.62 16.92
N VAL A 92 12.72 7.51 16.83
CA VAL A 92 14.18 7.51 16.76
C VAL A 92 14.66 8.29 15.54
N LEU A 93 14.15 7.97 14.37
CA LEU A 93 14.50 8.65 13.12
C LEU A 93 14.21 10.17 13.22
N SER A 94 13.08 10.56 13.81
CA SER A 94 12.75 11.98 13.99
C SER A 94 13.73 12.70 14.94
N SER A 95 14.27 12.02 15.95
CA SER A 95 15.25 12.59 16.88
C SER A 95 16.67 12.69 16.30
N GLU A 96 17.01 11.85 15.32
CA GLU A 96 18.32 11.81 14.65
C GLU A 96 18.40 12.68 13.38
N GLY A 97 17.35 13.42 13.06
CA GLY A 97 17.27 14.22 11.82
C GLY A 97 16.71 13.40 10.68
N PHE A 98 15.41 13.09 10.76
CA PHE A 98 14.69 12.27 9.79
C PHE A 98 14.95 12.68 8.33
N GLU A 99 15.41 11.73 7.54
CA GLU A 99 15.58 11.91 6.10
C GLU A 99 14.38 11.38 5.32
N ILE A 100 13.71 12.26 4.60
CA ILE A 100 12.50 11.93 3.81
C ILE A 100 12.75 10.80 2.79
N ASN A 101 13.96 10.63 2.33
CA ASN A 101 14.36 9.63 1.34
C ASN A 101 14.70 8.24 1.93
N ILE A 102 14.62 8.04 3.24
CA ILE A 102 15.04 6.79 3.89
C ILE A 102 14.40 5.54 3.27
N ILE A 103 13.11 5.55 3.00
CA ILE A 103 12.41 4.40 2.37
C ILE A 103 12.83 4.23 0.91
N ARG A 104 12.95 5.34 0.17
CA ARG A 104 13.37 5.33 -1.23
C ARG A 104 14.78 4.73 -1.36
N ASP A 105 15.72 5.21 -0.56
CA ASP A 105 17.12 4.82 -0.67
C ASP A 105 17.33 3.37 -0.18
N THR A 106 16.48 2.89 0.72
CA THR A 106 16.47 1.49 1.14
C THR A 106 15.87 0.56 0.07
N MET A 107 14.80 0.97 -0.63
CA MET A 107 14.06 0.11 -1.55
C MET A 107 14.51 0.19 -3.01
N ARG A 108 14.99 1.34 -3.49
CA ARG A 108 15.45 1.48 -4.89
C ARG A 108 16.52 0.48 -5.31
N PRO A 109 17.55 0.18 -4.51
CA PRO A 109 18.61 -0.75 -4.91
C PRO A 109 18.15 -2.19 -5.19
N VAL A 110 17.01 -2.61 -4.61
CA VAL A 110 16.49 -3.98 -4.79
C VAL A 110 15.49 -4.13 -5.93
N LEU A 111 15.08 -3.04 -6.55
CA LEU A 111 14.21 -3.05 -7.72
C LEU A 111 14.98 -3.36 -9.00
N ARG A 112 14.33 -4.09 -9.92
CA ARG A 112 14.83 -4.27 -11.29
C ARG A 112 14.79 -2.95 -12.03
N HIS A 113 15.88 -2.61 -12.71
CA HIS A 113 15.93 -1.43 -13.57
C HIS A 113 15.57 -1.84 -15.00
N SER A 114 14.75 -1.02 -15.67
CA SER A 114 14.33 -1.22 -17.07
C SER A 114 15.49 -1.12 -18.08
N SER A 115 16.67 -0.66 -17.67
CA SER A 115 17.81 -0.34 -18.55
C SER A 115 18.75 -1.50 -18.85
N GLY A 116 18.39 -2.75 -18.57
CA GLY A 116 19.18 -3.92 -19.01
C GLY A 116 20.57 -4.05 -18.41
N GLN A 117 21.03 -3.14 -17.56
CA GLN A 117 22.25 -3.30 -16.79
C GLN A 117 21.98 -4.25 -15.61
N ALA A 118 22.74 -5.33 -15.57
CA ALA A 118 22.70 -6.38 -14.57
C ALA A 118 23.09 -5.85 -13.17
N LEU A 119 22.26 -5.01 -12.56
CA LEU A 119 22.38 -4.56 -11.19
C LEU A 119 21.35 -5.29 -10.35
N GLN A 120 21.81 -6.16 -9.55
CA GLN A 120 21.41 -6.80 -8.30
C GLN A 120 19.92 -6.81 -7.86
N GLY A 121 19.03 -6.01 -8.42
CA GLY A 121 17.60 -5.96 -8.04
C GLY A 121 16.82 -7.17 -8.59
N LYS A 122 16.14 -7.89 -7.70
CA LYS A 122 15.32 -9.06 -8.05
C LYS A 122 13.82 -8.73 -8.07
N LEU A 123 13.42 -7.59 -7.50
CA LEU A 123 12.02 -7.23 -7.33
C LEU A 123 11.48 -6.43 -8.52
N ASP A 124 10.28 -6.76 -8.95
CA ASP A 124 9.53 -5.98 -9.92
C ASP A 124 8.75 -4.86 -9.20
N PHE A 125 8.16 -5.18 -8.03
CA PHE A 125 7.37 -4.26 -7.23
C PHE A 125 7.74 -4.26 -5.76
N VAL A 126 7.62 -3.08 -5.14
CA VAL A 126 7.48 -2.89 -3.70
C VAL A 126 6.11 -2.27 -3.45
N VAL A 127 5.23 -2.95 -2.75
CA VAL A 127 3.92 -2.42 -2.32
C VAL A 127 4.04 -2.00 -0.86
N ILE A 128 3.73 -0.74 -0.56
CA ILE A 128 3.84 -0.17 0.79
C ILE A 128 2.45 0.03 1.39
N ASP A 129 2.17 -0.63 2.52
CA ASP A 129 1.02 -0.32 3.37
C ASP A 129 1.41 0.75 4.39
N THR A 130 0.61 1.81 4.53
CA THR A 130 0.92 2.94 5.41
C THR A 130 -0.03 3.03 6.60
N ALA A 131 0.48 3.58 7.71
CA ALA A 131 -0.34 3.91 8.88
C ALA A 131 -1.38 5.00 8.56
N PRO A 132 -2.49 5.07 9.33
CA PRO A 132 -3.52 6.13 9.17
C PRO A 132 -3.13 7.45 9.87
N SER A 133 -1.85 7.75 9.98
CA SER A 133 -1.34 8.93 10.71
C SER A 133 -0.47 9.78 9.82
N VAL A 134 -0.54 11.09 10.01
CA VAL A 134 0.47 12.02 9.48
C VAL A 134 1.76 11.80 10.26
N GLY A 135 2.84 11.46 9.57
CA GLY A 135 4.13 11.26 10.21
C GLY A 135 5.23 10.96 9.20
N GLY A 136 6.48 11.11 9.65
CA GLY A 136 7.63 11.01 8.77
C GLY A 136 7.70 9.73 7.95
N LEU A 137 7.34 8.55 8.50
CA LEU A 137 7.34 7.29 7.73
C LEU A 137 6.27 7.27 6.62
N GLN A 138 5.08 7.89 6.84
CA GLN A 138 4.09 8.01 5.79
C GLN A 138 4.56 8.95 4.68
N GLU A 139 5.12 10.09 5.05
CA GLU A 139 5.68 11.04 4.08
C GLU A 139 6.85 10.41 3.30
N ALA A 140 7.74 9.67 3.98
CA ALA A 140 8.82 8.94 3.32
C ALA A 140 8.31 7.83 2.37
N ALA A 141 7.22 7.14 2.73
CA ALA A 141 6.57 6.16 1.86
C ALA A 141 6.01 6.81 0.59
N LEU A 142 5.29 7.94 0.74
CA LEU A 142 4.77 8.72 -0.38
C LEU A 142 5.91 9.26 -1.25
N PHE A 143 6.96 9.79 -0.62
CA PHE A 143 8.13 10.29 -1.35
C PHE A 143 8.88 9.20 -2.13
N ALA A 144 8.94 7.98 -1.60
CA ALA A 144 9.54 6.84 -2.28
C ALA A 144 8.70 6.31 -3.45
N ALA A 145 7.39 6.54 -3.44
CA ALA A 145 6.45 5.93 -4.35
C ALA A 145 6.56 6.49 -5.79
N ASP A 146 6.51 5.58 -6.76
CA ASP A 146 6.29 5.90 -8.18
C ASP A 146 4.80 6.07 -8.45
N LEU A 147 3.96 5.27 -7.78
CA LEU A 147 2.50 5.33 -7.85
C LEU A 147 1.89 5.38 -6.46
N VAL A 148 0.85 6.18 -6.29
CA VAL A 148 0.06 6.25 -5.07
C VAL A 148 -1.38 5.82 -5.35
N ILE A 149 -1.90 4.88 -4.54
CA ILE A 149 -3.30 4.50 -4.50
C ILE A 149 -3.89 5.02 -3.20
N ILE A 150 -5.05 5.68 -3.26
CA ILE A 150 -5.71 6.30 -2.12
C ILE A 150 -7.04 5.57 -1.85
N PRO A 151 -7.07 4.45 -1.08
CA PRO A 151 -8.32 3.81 -0.70
C PRO A 151 -9.14 4.75 0.19
N THR A 152 -10.42 4.91 -0.11
CA THR A 152 -11.33 5.73 0.69
C THR A 152 -12.67 5.02 0.89
N ALA A 153 -13.11 4.89 2.14
CA ALA A 153 -14.43 4.32 2.42
C ALA A 153 -15.51 5.24 1.88
N VAL A 154 -16.51 4.66 1.22
CA VAL A 154 -17.65 5.43 0.67
C VAL A 154 -18.62 5.76 1.81
N ASP A 155 -18.26 6.77 2.61
CA ASP A 155 -19.03 7.34 3.70
C ASP A 155 -18.97 8.88 3.65
N TYR A 156 -19.71 9.57 4.50
CA TYR A 156 -19.85 11.05 4.47
C TYR A 156 -18.51 11.80 4.71
N LEU A 157 -17.47 11.14 5.24
CA LEU A 157 -16.13 11.71 5.43
C LEU A 157 -15.12 11.24 4.35
N ALA A 158 -15.61 10.68 3.24
CA ALA A 158 -14.75 10.12 2.21
C ALA A 158 -13.75 11.14 1.64
N THR A 159 -14.21 12.36 1.38
CA THR A 159 -13.41 13.43 0.77
C THR A 159 -12.28 13.92 1.68
N GLU A 160 -12.50 14.02 3.00
CA GLU A 160 -11.53 14.61 3.94
C GLU A 160 -10.18 13.87 3.95
N GLY A 161 -10.22 12.53 4.02
CA GLY A 161 -9.01 11.72 4.02
C GLY A 161 -8.22 11.81 2.72
N VAL A 162 -8.92 11.93 1.59
CA VAL A 162 -8.31 12.09 0.26
C VAL A 162 -7.61 13.44 0.15
N VAL A 163 -8.29 14.54 0.52
CA VAL A 163 -7.72 15.90 0.47
C VAL A 163 -6.42 15.97 1.24
N LYS A 164 -6.36 15.43 2.46
CA LYS A 164 -5.13 15.43 3.28
C LYS A 164 -3.95 14.69 2.62
N VAL A 165 -4.21 13.58 1.94
CA VAL A 165 -3.15 12.88 1.21
C VAL A 165 -2.68 13.71 0.01
N MET A 166 -3.61 14.33 -0.73
CA MET A 166 -3.27 15.18 -1.87
C MET A 166 -2.46 16.41 -1.44
N GLU A 167 -2.83 17.08 -0.33
CA GLU A 167 -2.04 18.18 0.24
C GLU A 167 -0.62 17.73 0.63
N THR A 168 -0.48 16.52 1.20
CA THR A 168 0.84 15.96 1.51
C THR A 168 1.67 15.72 0.24
N ILE A 169 1.06 15.18 -0.81
CA ILE A 169 1.71 14.96 -2.12
C ILE A 169 2.13 16.28 -2.75
N GLU A 170 1.28 17.31 -2.72
CA GLU A 170 1.59 18.65 -3.20
C GLU A 170 2.81 19.23 -2.47
N ALA A 171 2.82 19.16 -1.14
CA ALA A 171 3.95 19.60 -0.33
C ALA A 171 5.25 18.84 -0.63
N LEU A 172 5.18 17.51 -0.89
CA LEU A 172 6.33 16.71 -1.30
C LEU A 172 6.83 17.10 -2.70
N THR A 173 5.94 17.43 -3.61
CA THR A 173 6.28 17.90 -4.95
C THR A 173 7.00 19.24 -4.89
N GLU A 174 6.47 20.20 -4.12
CA GLU A 174 7.05 21.54 -3.99
C GLU A 174 8.40 21.54 -3.26
N LYS A 175 8.50 20.80 -2.14
CA LYS A 175 9.68 20.86 -1.26
C LYS A 175 10.79 19.89 -1.67
N HIS A 176 10.43 18.74 -2.22
CA HIS A 176 11.37 17.64 -2.47
C HIS A 176 11.39 17.15 -3.91
N ALA A 177 10.69 17.84 -4.83
CA ALA A 177 10.61 17.48 -6.25
C ALA A 177 10.16 16.00 -6.44
N TRP A 178 9.11 15.58 -5.72
CA TRP A 178 8.53 14.25 -5.92
C TRP A 178 8.09 14.06 -7.37
N ALA A 179 8.52 12.96 -7.98
CA ALA A 179 8.31 12.68 -9.40
C ALA A 179 7.35 11.50 -9.67
N GLY A 180 6.68 11.02 -8.63
CA GLY A 180 5.66 9.98 -8.77
C GLY A 180 4.33 10.51 -9.28
N SER A 181 3.32 9.67 -9.32
CA SER A 181 1.96 10.01 -9.71
C SER A 181 0.91 9.36 -8.81
N VAL A 182 -0.27 9.96 -8.74
CA VAL A 182 -1.44 9.35 -8.12
C VAL A 182 -2.12 8.49 -9.17
N LEU A 183 -2.07 7.15 -9.00
CA LEU A 183 -2.79 6.22 -9.87
C LEU A 183 -4.29 6.45 -9.79
N GLY A 184 -4.79 6.69 -8.59
CA GLY A 184 -6.16 7.06 -8.36
C GLY A 184 -6.65 6.89 -6.93
N ILE A 185 -7.86 7.40 -6.71
CA ILE A 185 -8.63 7.24 -5.49
C ILE A 185 -9.48 5.99 -5.66
N LEU A 186 -9.31 5.02 -4.75
CA LEU A 186 -10.03 3.74 -4.78
C LEU A 186 -11.21 3.78 -3.79
N PRO A 187 -12.45 3.96 -4.25
CA PRO A 187 -13.61 3.85 -3.38
C PRO A 187 -13.74 2.42 -2.85
N THR A 188 -13.83 2.27 -1.53
CA THR A 188 -13.94 0.97 -0.85
C THR A 188 -15.24 0.88 -0.06
N PHE A 189 -15.63 -0.35 0.29
CA PHE A 189 -16.90 -0.64 1.01
C PHE A 189 -18.13 -0.10 0.29
N TYR A 190 -18.06 0.05 -1.03
CA TYR A 190 -19.19 0.52 -1.82
C TYR A 190 -20.37 -0.44 -1.70
N ASP A 191 -21.56 0.13 -1.56
CA ASP A 191 -22.82 -0.60 -1.51
C ASP A 191 -23.79 0.03 -2.53
N ASP A 192 -23.99 -0.68 -3.64
CA ASP A 192 -24.84 -0.19 -4.75
C ASP A 192 -26.34 -0.22 -4.43
N VAL A 193 -26.74 -0.80 -3.29
CA VAL A 193 -28.14 -0.82 -2.83
C VAL A 193 -28.47 0.47 -2.06
N THR A 194 -27.55 0.99 -1.26
CA THR A 194 -27.83 2.15 -0.42
C THR A 194 -27.75 3.48 -1.20
N ARG A 195 -28.71 4.38 -0.94
CA ARG A 195 -28.71 5.72 -1.56
C ARG A 195 -27.50 6.54 -1.14
N GLU A 196 -27.11 6.46 0.14
CA GLU A 196 -25.96 7.18 0.70
C GLU A 196 -24.68 6.81 -0.05
N SER A 197 -24.41 5.51 -0.20
CA SER A 197 -23.19 5.04 -0.87
C SER A 197 -23.11 5.47 -2.34
N ARG A 198 -24.24 5.41 -3.06
CA ARG A 198 -24.29 5.91 -4.45
C ARG A 198 -24.05 7.42 -4.53
N GLN A 199 -24.69 8.20 -3.64
CA GLN A 199 -24.52 9.66 -3.62
C GLN A 199 -23.05 10.02 -3.29
N THR A 200 -22.46 9.41 -2.27
CA THR A 200 -21.06 9.66 -1.91
C THR A 200 -20.09 9.32 -3.04
N LEU A 201 -20.33 8.21 -3.76
CA LEU A 201 -19.50 7.88 -4.93
C LEU A 201 -19.63 8.94 -6.04
N GLU A 202 -20.82 9.44 -6.27
CA GLU A 202 -21.06 10.51 -7.26
C GLU A 202 -20.40 11.82 -6.82
N ASP A 203 -20.50 12.19 -5.54
CA ASP A 203 -19.83 13.37 -4.99
C ASP A 203 -18.30 13.28 -5.12
N LEU A 204 -17.71 12.10 -4.89
CA LEU A 204 -16.29 11.84 -5.15
C LEU A 204 -15.94 12.05 -6.62
N ARG A 205 -16.75 11.54 -7.56
CA ARG A 205 -16.54 11.72 -9.00
C ARG A 205 -16.66 13.18 -9.42
N CYS A 206 -17.64 13.89 -8.88
CA CYS A 206 -17.79 15.33 -9.15
C CYS A 206 -16.61 16.14 -8.64
N THR A 207 -16.04 15.74 -7.48
CA THR A 207 -14.94 16.47 -6.83
C THR A 207 -13.59 16.19 -7.47
N PHE A 208 -13.30 14.91 -7.77
CA PHE A 208 -11.97 14.47 -8.19
C PHE A 208 -11.89 14.01 -9.66
N GLY A 209 -13.01 13.88 -10.35
CA GLY A 209 -13.05 13.55 -11.78
C GLY A 209 -12.48 12.16 -12.12
N ASP A 210 -11.65 12.12 -13.13
CA ASP A 210 -11.13 10.88 -13.75
C ASP A 210 -10.14 10.10 -12.88
N VAL A 211 -9.68 10.67 -11.76
CA VAL A 211 -8.79 9.95 -10.83
C VAL A 211 -9.55 8.99 -9.91
N ILE A 212 -10.91 8.96 -9.99
CA ILE A 212 -11.70 7.98 -9.25
C ILE A 212 -11.68 6.63 -9.97
N LEU A 213 -11.14 5.62 -9.29
CA LEU A 213 -11.07 4.24 -9.79
C LEU A 213 -12.44 3.53 -9.64
N SER A 214 -12.55 2.36 -10.29
CA SER A 214 -13.69 1.46 -10.08
C SER A 214 -13.81 1.07 -8.60
N PRO A 215 -15.01 1.12 -7.99
CA PRO A 215 -15.15 0.87 -6.56
C PRO A 215 -14.98 -0.61 -6.23
N ILE A 216 -14.44 -0.87 -5.02
CA ILE A 216 -14.46 -2.20 -4.38
C ILE A 216 -15.72 -2.29 -3.53
N HIS A 217 -16.58 -3.25 -3.86
CA HIS A 217 -17.83 -3.44 -3.12
C HIS A 217 -17.58 -4.03 -1.73
N ARG A 218 -18.45 -3.66 -0.82
CA ARG A 218 -18.49 -4.25 0.52
C ARG A 218 -18.75 -5.74 0.41
N ALA A 219 -17.84 -6.56 0.97
CA ALA A 219 -17.96 -8.00 0.97
C ALA A 219 -17.40 -8.60 2.26
N THR A 220 -18.18 -9.46 2.90
CA THR A 220 -17.81 -10.12 4.16
C THR A 220 -16.56 -10.98 3.98
N ILE A 221 -16.42 -11.62 2.82
CA ILE A 221 -15.28 -12.46 2.48
C ILE A 221 -13.93 -11.75 2.60
N LEU A 222 -13.84 -10.45 2.33
CA LEU A 222 -12.58 -9.69 2.49
C LEU A 222 -12.12 -9.61 3.96
N ARG A 223 -13.05 -9.61 4.92
CA ARG A 223 -12.73 -9.68 6.36
C ARG A 223 -12.39 -11.09 6.80
N GLU A 224 -13.11 -12.07 6.28
CA GLU A 224 -12.88 -13.48 6.55
C GLU A 224 -11.49 -13.91 6.06
N CYS A 225 -11.04 -13.43 4.89
CA CYS A 225 -9.70 -13.66 4.38
C CYS A 225 -8.62 -13.29 5.41
N GLY A 226 -8.68 -12.08 5.96
CA GLY A 226 -7.71 -11.62 6.95
C GLY A 226 -7.76 -12.42 8.26
N ALA A 227 -8.93 -12.87 8.69
CA ALA A 227 -9.09 -13.73 9.87
C ALA A 227 -8.48 -15.13 9.68
N GLU A 228 -8.52 -15.65 8.44
CA GLU A 228 -7.97 -16.97 8.07
C GLU A 228 -6.48 -16.90 7.67
N GLY A 229 -5.86 -15.72 7.68
CA GLY A 229 -4.49 -15.54 7.19
C GLY A 229 -4.33 -15.82 5.69
N LYS A 230 -5.39 -15.62 4.91
CA LYS A 230 -5.46 -15.88 3.47
C LYS A 230 -5.88 -14.64 2.70
N THR A 231 -5.59 -14.60 1.41
CA THR A 231 -6.04 -13.53 0.54
C THR A 231 -7.32 -13.92 -0.21
N ILE A 232 -7.96 -12.95 -0.84
CA ILE A 232 -9.15 -13.19 -1.68
C ILE A 232 -8.88 -14.18 -2.82
N TRP A 233 -7.64 -14.18 -3.34
CA TRP A 233 -7.21 -15.09 -4.40
C TRP A 233 -7.18 -16.56 -3.97
N GLU A 234 -6.97 -16.82 -2.68
CA GLU A 234 -6.93 -18.16 -2.10
C GLU A 234 -8.32 -18.64 -1.65
N MET A 235 -9.20 -17.73 -1.26
CA MET A 235 -10.50 -18.08 -0.70
C MET A 235 -11.65 -17.97 -1.69
N ALA A 236 -11.63 -16.97 -2.57
CA ALA A 236 -12.76 -16.66 -3.44
C ALA A 236 -12.33 -15.90 -4.72
N ALA A 237 -11.42 -16.49 -5.50
CA ALA A 237 -10.84 -15.87 -6.69
C ALA A 237 -11.88 -15.45 -7.76
N ASP A 238 -13.03 -16.12 -7.82
CA ASP A 238 -14.11 -15.81 -8.78
C ASP A 238 -15.13 -14.80 -8.25
N SER A 239 -14.98 -14.33 -7.01
CA SER A 239 -15.91 -13.40 -6.38
C SER A 239 -15.86 -12.01 -7.02
N ARG A 240 -16.91 -11.21 -6.78
CA ARG A 240 -16.99 -9.82 -7.26
C ARG A 240 -15.78 -9.00 -6.80
N PRO A 241 -15.42 -8.94 -5.49
CA PRO A 241 -14.28 -8.15 -5.05
C PRO A 241 -12.94 -8.64 -5.63
N ALA A 242 -12.77 -9.93 -5.89
CA ALA A 242 -11.58 -10.42 -6.58
C ALA A 242 -11.46 -9.84 -7.99
N LYS A 243 -12.55 -9.84 -8.77
CA LYS A 243 -12.57 -9.24 -10.12
C LYS A 243 -12.30 -7.74 -10.09
N GLU A 244 -12.85 -7.02 -9.11
CA GLU A 244 -12.61 -5.59 -8.92
C GLU A 244 -11.14 -5.29 -8.57
N TYR A 245 -10.52 -6.10 -7.71
CA TYR A 245 -9.08 -6.00 -7.46
C TYR A 245 -8.24 -6.42 -8.67
N ALA A 246 -8.69 -7.34 -9.52
CA ALA A 246 -8.00 -7.68 -10.76
C ALA A 246 -7.91 -6.47 -11.72
N ASP A 247 -8.95 -5.63 -11.79
CA ASP A 247 -8.93 -4.38 -12.55
C ASP A 247 -7.89 -3.40 -11.98
N LEU A 248 -7.79 -3.29 -10.65
CA LEU A 248 -6.76 -2.45 -10.02
C LEU A 248 -5.35 -2.95 -10.35
N ILE A 249 -5.12 -4.27 -10.27
CA ILE A 249 -3.83 -4.90 -10.60
C ILE A 249 -3.46 -4.63 -12.05
N TRP A 250 -4.41 -4.75 -12.96
CA TRP A 250 -4.19 -4.45 -14.37
C TRP A 250 -3.74 -3.00 -14.56
N ARG A 251 -4.40 -2.02 -13.92
CA ARG A 251 -4.01 -0.60 -13.98
C ARG A 251 -2.61 -0.34 -13.44
N VAL A 252 -2.24 -0.99 -12.32
CA VAL A 252 -0.88 -0.88 -11.77
C VAL A 252 0.13 -1.47 -12.74
N SER A 253 -0.17 -2.60 -13.38
CA SER A 253 0.71 -3.25 -14.34
C SER A 253 0.86 -2.43 -15.63
N ASP A 254 -0.23 -1.84 -16.12
CA ASP A 254 -0.25 -1.01 -17.32
C ASP A 254 0.57 0.29 -17.13
N ALA A 255 0.51 0.87 -15.94
CA ALA A 255 1.32 2.06 -15.60
C ALA A 255 2.85 1.79 -15.60
N THR A 256 3.27 0.52 -15.76
CA THR A 256 4.69 0.12 -15.85
C THR A 256 5.14 -0.15 -17.28
N ALA A 257 4.23 -0.17 -18.23
CA ALA A 257 4.50 -0.45 -19.64
C ALA A 257 4.96 0.80 -20.38
#